data_8118a4badf1a9cf54918eacd62c5cd7a
#
_entry.id   8118a4badf1a9cf54918eacd62c5cd7a
#
_cell.length_a   1.000
_cell.length_b   1.000
_cell.length_c   1.000
_cell.angle_alpha   90.00
_cell.angle_beta   90.00
_cell.angle_gamma   90.00
#
_symmetry.space_group_name_H-M   'P 1'
#
loop_
_entity.id
_entity.type
_entity.pdbx_description
1 polymer ?
#
loop_
_entity_poly.entity_id
_entity_poly.type
_entity_poly.pdbx_seq_one_letter_code
_entity_poly.pdbx_strand_id
1 'polypeptide(L)'
;RDSNDAVSLVAFQAALAAITVNSHLSAPLLVLEFLYTAVAAVAIGLFFGWLGGVARRHLNSSVARSGLTLIIPFAVYIASEEVHASGVIAVVVAAVQMSSTMGDLEPEDRLTGTAFWEVIEMLITGVAFGLIGLQVRQVIIDAGDRIGEMILHGGIIAAVVILLRLAWMVLIVAFNHVKKSQSMTPRSLGEALVMTWSGMRGLVTLALALSLPAEGFGFRSEVLVIATMVLLFTICLLYTSDAADE
;
A
#
# COMPACT_ATOMS: atom_id res chain seq x y z
N ARG A 1 -1.79 9.70 -5.24
CA ARG A 1 -2.10 8.99 -4.00
C ARG A 1 -1.38 7.63 -3.98
N ASP A 2 -1.39 6.94 -5.10
CA ASP A 2 -0.81 5.60 -5.27
C ASP A 2 0.71 5.53 -5.16
N SER A 3 1.40 6.64 -5.47
CA SER A 3 2.87 6.69 -5.39
C SER A 3 3.42 6.61 -3.95
N ASN A 4 2.69 7.08 -2.94
CA ASN A 4 3.10 7.02 -1.55
C ASN A 4 3.03 5.57 -1.00
N ASP A 5 2.00 4.83 -1.39
CA ASP A 5 1.81 3.45 -0.96
C ASP A 5 2.87 2.55 -1.61
N ALA A 6 3.23 2.81 -2.87
CA ALA A 6 4.32 2.11 -3.55
C ALA A 6 5.68 2.34 -2.88
N VAL A 7 5.99 3.59 -2.48
CA VAL A 7 7.24 3.90 -1.78
C VAL A 7 7.30 3.21 -0.41
N SER A 8 6.20 3.19 0.34
CA SER A 8 6.15 2.51 1.65
C SER A 8 6.32 1.00 1.52
N LEU A 9 5.74 0.39 0.48
CA LEU A 9 5.91 -1.02 0.13
C LEU A 9 7.38 -1.35 -0.17
N VAL A 10 8.02 -0.56 -1.04
CA VAL A 10 9.43 -0.76 -1.39
C VAL A 10 10.34 -0.59 -0.17
N ALA A 11 10.10 0.44 0.66
CA ALA A 11 10.86 0.66 1.88
C ALA A 11 10.70 -0.48 2.88
N PHE A 12 9.49 -1.02 3.04
CA PHE A 12 9.22 -2.17 3.90
C PHE A 12 9.94 -3.43 3.41
N GLN A 13 9.85 -3.74 2.11
CA GLN A 13 10.51 -4.89 1.52
C GLN A 13 12.04 -4.79 1.65
N ALA A 14 12.61 -3.60 1.44
CA ALA A 14 14.03 -3.34 1.63
C ALA A 14 14.45 -3.54 3.11
N ALA A 15 13.64 -3.06 4.06
CA ALA A 15 13.90 -3.26 5.49
C ALA A 15 13.77 -4.74 5.89
N LEU A 16 12.77 -5.44 5.36
CA LEU A 16 12.57 -6.86 5.61
C LEU A 16 13.75 -7.68 5.05
N ALA A 17 14.18 -7.41 3.82
CA ALA A 17 15.35 -8.05 3.23
C ALA A 17 16.62 -7.81 4.05
N ALA A 18 16.82 -6.59 4.57
CA ALA A 18 17.97 -6.27 5.42
C ALA A 18 17.97 -7.03 6.77
N ILE A 19 16.80 -7.36 7.31
CA ILE A 19 16.66 -8.09 8.58
C ILE A 19 16.75 -9.61 8.37
N THR A 20 16.17 -10.13 7.26
CA THR A 20 16.12 -11.58 6.98
C THR A 20 17.43 -12.11 6.43
N VAL A 21 18.24 -11.28 5.79
CA VAL A 21 19.58 -11.67 5.34
C VAL A 21 20.50 -11.75 6.55
N ASN A 22 20.76 -12.97 6.96
CA ASN A 22 21.65 -13.32 8.05
C ASN A 22 23.02 -12.63 7.90
N SER A 23 23.58 -12.19 9.01
CA SER A 23 24.77 -11.37 9.25
C SER A 23 26.12 -11.90 8.70
N HIS A 24 26.13 -12.88 7.79
CA HIS A 24 27.33 -13.47 7.20
C HIS A 24 27.63 -13.05 5.75
N LEU A 25 26.74 -12.28 5.10
CA LEU A 25 26.99 -11.76 3.77
C LEU A 25 27.72 -10.41 3.88
N SER A 26 28.80 -10.25 3.14
CA SER A 26 29.52 -8.98 3.05
C SER A 26 28.60 -7.89 2.46
N ALA A 27 28.65 -6.68 3.00
CA ALA A 27 27.82 -5.55 2.55
C ALA A 27 27.75 -5.36 1.01
N PRO A 28 28.81 -5.56 0.23
CA PRO A 28 28.74 -5.44 -1.24
C PRO A 28 27.87 -6.52 -1.91
N LEU A 29 27.81 -7.73 -1.36
CA LEU A 29 26.94 -8.80 -1.90
C LEU A 29 25.47 -8.48 -1.68
N LEU A 30 25.11 -7.92 -0.52
CA LEU A 30 23.76 -7.47 -0.22
C LEU A 30 23.28 -6.37 -1.18
N VAL A 31 24.15 -5.40 -1.46
CA VAL A 31 23.86 -4.33 -2.42
C VAL A 31 23.66 -4.90 -3.82
N LEU A 32 24.48 -5.87 -4.22
CA LEU A 32 24.38 -6.50 -5.54
C LEU A 32 23.08 -7.29 -5.68
N GLU A 33 22.69 -8.05 -4.66
CA GLU A 33 21.44 -8.81 -4.62
C GLU A 33 20.21 -7.88 -4.66
N PHE A 34 20.23 -6.82 -3.88
CA PHE A 34 19.17 -5.79 -3.92
C PHE A 34 19.10 -5.14 -5.31
N LEU A 35 20.24 -4.81 -5.91
CA LEU A 35 20.26 -4.22 -7.25
C LEU A 35 19.74 -5.19 -8.31
N TYR A 36 20.11 -6.47 -8.21
CA TYR A 36 19.60 -7.50 -9.10
C TYR A 36 18.07 -7.64 -8.99
N THR A 37 17.53 -7.78 -7.76
CA THR A 37 16.08 -7.92 -7.53
C THR A 37 15.29 -6.72 -8.04
N ALA A 38 15.83 -5.51 -7.88
CA ALA A 38 15.21 -4.29 -8.37
C ALA A 38 15.25 -4.19 -9.91
N VAL A 39 16.40 -4.43 -10.53
CA VAL A 39 16.57 -4.35 -11.99
C VAL A 39 15.76 -5.43 -12.70
N ALA A 40 15.77 -6.67 -12.19
CA ALA A 40 14.97 -7.76 -12.72
C ALA A 40 13.47 -7.45 -12.61
N ALA A 41 13.02 -6.90 -11.49
CA ALA A 41 11.64 -6.48 -11.29
C ALA A 41 11.21 -5.40 -12.28
N VAL A 42 12.05 -4.38 -12.50
CA VAL A 42 11.79 -3.34 -13.50
C VAL A 42 11.70 -3.93 -14.91
N ALA A 43 12.61 -4.82 -15.30
CA ALA A 43 12.61 -5.44 -16.61
C ALA A 43 11.33 -6.27 -16.85
N ILE A 44 10.91 -7.07 -15.85
CA ILE A 44 9.68 -7.87 -15.91
C ILE A 44 8.45 -6.96 -15.97
N GLY A 45 8.41 -5.93 -15.13
CA GLY A 45 7.31 -4.95 -15.11
C GLY A 45 7.14 -4.25 -16.45
N LEU A 46 8.23 -3.80 -17.07
CA LEU A 46 8.21 -3.17 -18.40
C LEU A 46 7.77 -4.16 -19.47
N PHE A 47 8.26 -5.39 -19.44
CA PHE A 47 7.89 -6.42 -20.41
C PHE A 47 6.39 -6.73 -20.35
N PHE A 48 5.87 -7.04 -19.18
CA PHE A 48 4.44 -7.35 -19.00
C PHE A 48 3.54 -6.12 -19.20
N GLY A 49 4.00 -4.93 -18.81
CA GLY A 49 3.29 -3.69 -19.08
C GLY A 49 3.15 -3.41 -20.58
N TRP A 50 4.23 -3.63 -21.35
CA TRP A 50 4.20 -3.55 -22.81
C TRP A 50 3.29 -4.62 -23.41
N LEU A 51 3.43 -5.89 -22.97
CA LEU A 51 2.61 -7.01 -23.42
C LEU A 51 1.12 -6.74 -23.16
N GLY A 52 0.80 -6.23 -21.96
CA GLY A 52 -0.55 -5.81 -21.59
C GLY A 52 -1.09 -4.70 -22.49
N GLY A 53 -0.26 -3.71 -22.81
CA GLY A 53 -0.61 -2.66 -23.77
C GLY A 53 -0.92 -3.18 -25.17
N VAL A 54 -0.11 -4.12 -25.66
CA VAL A 54 -0.33 -4.79 -26.96
C VAL A 54 -1.60 -5.64 -26.94
N ALA A 55 -1.76 -6.49 -25.92
CA ALA A 55 -2.93 -7.37 -25.78
C ALA A 55 -4.23 -6.57 -25.75
N ARG A 56 -4.22 -5.43 -25.05
CA ARG A 56 -5.37 -4.53 -24.94
C ARG A 56 -5.82 -3.96 -26.27
N ARG A 57 -4.91 -3.68 -27.19
CA ARG A 57 -5.22 -3.18 -28.55
C ARG A 57 -5.94 -4.20 -29.42
N HIS A 58 -5.76 -5.50 -29.12
CA HIS A 58 -6.40 -6.60 -29.85
C HIS A 58 -7.77 -7.01 -29.25
N LEU A 59 -8.14 -6.49 -28.10
CA LEU A 59 -9.42 -6.78 -27.47
C LEU A 59 -10.49 -5.78 -27.95
N ASN A 60 -11.61 -6.28 -28.46
CA ASN A 60 -12.72 -5.48 -28.99
C ASN A 60 -13.77 -5.11 -27.91
N SER A 61 -13.69 -5.69 -26.71
CA SER A 61 -14.67 -5.47 -25.65
C SER A 61 -14.04 -4.67 -24.52
N SER A 62 -14.71 -3.60 -24.07
CA SER A 62 -14.29 -2.77 -22.92
C SER A 62 -14.21 -3.58 -21.62
N VAL A 63 -15.12 -4.55 -21.44
CA VAL A 63 -15.11 -5.46 -20.29
C VAL A 63 -13.88 -6.37 -20.32
N ALA A 64 -13.53 -6.91 -21.48
CA ALA A 64 -12.33 -7.76 -21.62
C ALA A 64 -11.04 -6.96 -21.37
N ARG A 65 -10.99 -5.70 -21.83
CA ARG A 65 -9.86 -4.80 -21.55
C ARG A 65 -9.73 -4.52 -20.05
N SER A 66 -10.84 -4.28 -19.35
CA SER A 66 -10.85 -4.09 -17.90
C SER A 66 -10.45 -5.37 -17.14
N GLY A 67 -10.95 -6.54 -17.57
CA GLY A 67 -10.54 -7.83 -17.00
C GLY A 67 -9.04 -8.12 -17.18
N LEU A 68 -8.46 -7.73 -18.32
CA LEU A 68 -7.02 -7.86 -18.57
C LEU A 68 -6.21 -7.03 -17.55
N THR A 69 -6.65 -5.82 -17.21
CA THR A 69 -5.97 -4.98 -16.22
C THR A 69 -5.97 -5.60 -14.81
N LEU A 70 -6.92 -6.46 -14.51
CA LEU A 70 -6.96 -7.22 -13.26
C LEU A 70 -6.00 -8.42 -13.27
N ILE A 71 -5.89 -9.13 -14.41
CA ILE A 71 -5.08 -10.35 -14.53
C ILE A 71 -3.58 -10.03 -14.57
N ILE A 72 -3.18 -8.96 -15.24
CA ILE A 72 -1.78 -8.60 -15.45
C ILE A 72 -1.00 -8.47 -14.12
N PRO A 73 -1.47 -7.77 -13.08
CA PRO A 73 -0.74 -7.66 -11.81
C PRO A 73 -0.43 -9.03 -11.20
N PHE A 74 -1.35 -9.97 -11.24
CA PHE A 74 -1.12 -11.33 -10.72
C PHE A 74 -0.07 -12.08 -11.55
N ALA A 75 -0.16 -12.01 -12.88
CA ALA A 75 0.81 -12.63 -13.77
C ALA A 75 2.22 -12.06 -13.57
N VAL A 76 2.33 -10.74 -13.45
CA VAL A 76 3.59 -10.04 -13.18
C VAL A 76 4.16 -10.46 -11.83
N TYR A 77 3.33 -10.50 -10.79
CA TYR A 77 3.75 -10.89 -9.45
C TYR A 77 4.33 -12.31 -9.46
N ILE A 78 3.57 -13.29 -9.97
CA ILE A 78 4.00 -14.69 -10.03
C ILE A 78 5.30 -14.82 -10.87
N ALA A 79 5.37 -14.20 -12.05
CA ALA A 79 6.55 -14.26 -12.90
C ALA A 79 7.80 -13.66 -12.23
N SER A 80 7.61 -12.63 -11.39
CA SER A 80 8.71 -12.00 -10.66
C SER A 80 9.23 -12.88 -9.51
N GLU A 81 8.33 -13.53 -8.77
CA GLU A 81 8.69 -14.45 -7.69
C GLU A 81 9.49 -15.66 -8.22
N GLU A 82 9.15 -16.20 -9.40
CA GLU A 82 9.86 -17.32 -10.01
C GLU A 82 11.34 -17.03 -10.33
N VAL A 83 11.68 -15.77 -10.55
CA VAL A 83 13.08 -15.33 -10.80
C VAL A 83 13.72 -14.63 -9.59
N HIS A 84 13.10 -14.76 -8.42
CA HIS A 84 13.54 -14.11 -7.17
C HIS A 84 13.68 -12.58 -7.31
N ALA A 85 12.83 -11.95 -8.13
CA ALA A 85 12.71 -10.51 -8.26
C ALA A 85 11.59 -9.98 -7.38
N SER A 86 11.60 -8.67 -7.07
CA SER A 86 10.53 -8.07 -6.27
C SER A 86 9.22 -7.99 -7.07
N GLY A 87 8.25 -8.86 -6.76
CA GLY A 87 6.93 -8.89 -7.40
C GLY A 87 6.19 -7.56 -7.26
N VAL A 88 6.33 -6.88 -6.12
CA VAL A 88 5.69 -5.59 -5.86
C VAL A 88 6.24 -4.48 -6.78
N ILE A 89 7.57 -4.39 -6.89
CA ILE A 89 8.20 -3.40 -7.78
C ILE A 89 7.80 -3.67 -9.24
N ALA A 90 7.80 -4.92 -9.66
CA ALA A 90 7.43 -5.30 -11.01
C ALA A 90 5.96 -4.92 -11.33
N VAL A 91 5.02 -5.16 -10.41
CA VAL A 91 3.61 -4.79 -10.57
C VAL A 91 3.44 -3.28 -10.67
N VAL A 92 4.13 -2.50 -9.82
CA VAL A 92 4.09 -1.03 -9.88
C VAL A 92 4.61 -0.51 -11.22
N VAL A 93 5.73 -1.04 -11.69
CA VAL A 93 6.32 -0.65 -13.00
C VAL A 93 5.38 -1.01 -14.14
N ALA A 94 4.78 -2.21 -14.13
CA ALA A 94 3.80 -2.62 -15.13
C ALA A 94 2.57 -1.70 -15.13
N ALA A 95 2.05 -1.35 -13.95
CA ALA A 95 0.91 -0.44 -13.81
C ALA A 95 1.21 0.96 -14.35
N VAL A 96 2.38 1.52 -14.02
CA VAL A 96 2.83 2.83 -14.55
C VAL A 96 2.97 2.78 -16.07
N GLN A 97 3.58 1.72 -16.61
CA GLN A 97 3.73 1.52 -18.05
C GLN A 97 2.38 1.43 -18.76
N MET A 98 1.43 0.68 -18.20
CA MET A 98 0.08 0.58 -18.75
C MET A 98 -0.68 1.90 -18.64
N SER A 99 -0.54 2.63 -17.53
CA SER A 99 -1.18 3.93 -17.32
C SER A 99 -0.68 4.97 -18.32
N SER A 100 0.60 4.96 -18.70
CA SER A 100 1.16 5.89 -19.68
C SER A 100 0.55 5.73 -21.07
N THR A 101 0.03 4.54 -21.40
CA THR A 101 -0.66 4.23 -22.66
C THR A 101 -2.18 4.45 -22.61
N MET A 102 -2.72 4.89 -21.46
CA MET A 102 -4.17 5.13 -21.29
C MET A 102 -4.67 6.43 -21.94
N GLY A 103 -3.78 7.31 -22.43
CA GLY A 103 -4.14 8.57 -23.07
C GLY A 103 -5.03 8.42 -24.31
N ASP A 104 -4.93 7.30 -25.02
CA ASP A 104 -5.59 7.02 -26.29
C ASP A 104 -6.94 6.26 -26.15
N LEU A 105 -7.52 6.20 -24.94
CA LEU A 105 -8.75 5.46 -24.70
C LEU A 105 -9.99 6.24 -25.12
N GLU A 106 -10.93 5.52 -25.74
CA GLU A 106 -12.28 6.02 -25.98
C GLU A 106 -12.99 6.33 -24.65
N PRO A 107 -13.85 7.36 -24.59
CA PRO A 107 -14.58 7.75 -23.37
C PRO A 107 -15.36 6.59 -22.74
N GLU A 108 -15.90 5.69 -23.55
CA GLU A 108 -16.65 4.52 -23.13
C GLU A 108 -15.78 3.52 -22.36
N ASP A 109 -14.54 3.27 -22.80
CA ASP A 109 -13.58 2.41 -22.10
C ASP A 109 -13.18 2.97 -20.74
N ARG A 110 -13.09 4.29 -20.61
CA ARG A 110 -12.79 4.95 -19.34
C ARG A 110 -13.92 4.75 -18.33
N LEU A 111 -15.17 4.95 -18.74
CA LEU A 111 -16.34 4.78 -17.88
C LEU A 111 -16.47 3.32 -17.42
N THR A 112 -16.39 2.39 -18.38
CA THR A 112 -16.46 0.94 -18.06
C THR A 112 -15.33 0.51 -17.14
N GLY A 113 -14.10 0.98 -17.39
CA GLY A 113 -12.94 0.69 -16.56
C GLY A 113 -13.10 1.23 -15.14
N THR A 114 -13.58 2.47 -14.98
CA THR A 114 -13.82 3.07 -13.66
C THR A 114 -14.86 2.27 -12.86
N ALA A 115 -16.02 1.99 -13.47
CA ALA A 115 -17.08 1.20 -12.83
C ALA A 115 -16.60 -0.21 -12.45
N PHE A 116 -15.81 -0.86 -13.31
CA PHE A 116 -15.23 -2.16 -13.03
C PHE A 116 -14.30 -2.11 -11.81
N TRP A 117 -13.40 -1.11 -11.75
CA TRP A 117 -12.48 -0.97 -10.63
C TRP A 117 -13.16 -0.58 -9.33
N GLU A 118 -14.23 0.21 -9.35
CA GLU A 118 -15.05 0.51 -8.17
C GLU A 118 -15.62 -0.77 -7.54
N VAL A 119 -16.18 -1.67 -8.37
CA VAL A 119 -16.69 -2.96 -7.89
C VAL A 119 -15.57 -3.85 -7.34
N ILE A 120 -14.43 -3.93 -8.03
CA ILE A 120 -13.27 -4.70 -7.58
C ILE A 120 -12.70 -4.15 -6.27
N GLU A 121 -12.57 -2.83 -6.14
CA GLU A 121 -12.14 -2.18 -4.90
C GLU A 121 -13.07 -2.50 -3.73
N MET A 122 -14.39 -2.44 -3.95
CA MET A 122 -15.38 -2.81 -2.94
C MET A 122 -15.24 -4.28 -2.51
N LEU A 123 -15.07 -5.20 -3.46
CA LEU A 123 -14.90 -6.64 -3.18
C LEU A 123 -13.60 -6.91 -2.41
N ILE A 124 -12.47 -6.35 -2.88
CA ILE A 124 -11.16 -6.51 -2.22
C ILE A 124 -11.21 -5.93 -0.80
N THR A 125 -11.82 -4.77 -0.65
CA THR A 125 -11.98 -4.13 0.66
C THR A 125 -12.85 -4.99 1.58
N GLY A 126 -13.96 -5.53 1.09
CA GLY A 126 -14.82 -6.43 1.87
C GLY A 126 -14.09 -7.70 2.31
N VAL A 127 -13.35 -8.35 1.41
CA VAL A 127 -12.52 -9.53 1.75
C VAL A 127 -11.43 -9.14 2.75
N ALA A 128 -10.75 -8.02 2.56
CA ALA A 128 -9.71 -7.55 3.47
C ALA A 128 -10.27 -7.31 4.88
N PHE A 129 -11.43 -6.65 5.02
CA PHE A 129 -12.08 -6.46 6.32
C PHE A 129 -12.54 -7.79 6.94
N GLY A 130 -13.01 -8.75 6.14
CA GLY A 130 -13.33 -10.09 6.60
C GLY A 130 -12.10 -10.81 7.17
N LEU A 131 -10.98 -10.75 6.48
CA LEU A 131 -9.71 -11.32 6.93
C LEU A 131 -9.19 -10.62 8.20
N ILE A 132 -9.31 -9.30 8.29
CA ILE A 132 -8.99 -8.53 9.50
C ILE A 132 -9.82 -9.02 10.69
N GLY A 133 -11.13 -9.22 10.50
CA GLY A 133 -12.01 -9.72 11.56
C GLY A 133 -11.57 -11.09 12.11
N LEU A 134 -11.16 -11.99 11.21
CA LEU A 134 -10.61 -13.30 11.60
C LEU A 134 -9.27 -13.15 12.34
N GLN A 135 -8.41 -12.26 11.85
CA GLN A 135 -7.09 -12.02 12.45
C GLN A 135 -7.19 -11.38 13.83
N VAL A 136 -8.12 -10.43 14.04
CA VAL A 136 -8.36 -9.80 15.36
C VAL A 136 -8.68 -10.86 16.42
N ARG A 137 -9.49 -11.85 16.08
CA ARG A 137 -9.82 -12.95 16.99
C ARG A 137 -8.56 -13.73 17.39
N GLN A 138 -7.71 -14.07 16.42
CA GLN A 138 -6.46 -14.80 16.68
C GLN A 138 -5.51 -13.98 17.56
N VAL A 139 -5.35 -12.70 17.21
CA VAL A 139 -4.52 -11.74 17.95
C VAL A 139 -4.96 -11.62 19.42
N ILE A 140 -6.26 -11.58 19.69
CA ILE A 140 -6.79 -11.52 21.08
C ILE A 140 -6.47 -12.81 21.85
N ILE A 141 -6.60 -13.96 21.18
CA ILE A 141 -6.30 -15.26 21.80
C ILE A 141 -4.80 -15.37 22.12
N ASP A 142 -3.94 -14.99 21.17
CA ASP A 142 -2.48 -15.09 21.32
C ASP A 142 -1.90 -14.07 22.32
N ALA A 143 -2.54 -12.89 22.44
CA ALA A 143 -2.11 -11.84 23.37
C ALA A 143 -2.35 -12.20 24.84
N GLY A 144 -3.41 -12.96 25.14
CA GLY A 144 -3.75 -13.38 26.50
C GLY A 144 -3.74 -12.22 27.50
N ASP A 145 -3.04 -12.40 28.63
CA ASP A 145 -2.94 -11.40 29.71
C ASP A 145 -2.20 -10.11 29.32
N ARG A 146 -1.40 -10.14 28.24
CA ARG A 146 -0.63 -8.97 27.76
C ARG A 146 -1.41 -8.04 26.82
N ILE A 147 -2.69 -8.33 26.59
CA ILE A 147 -3.52 -7.54 25.67
C ILE A 147 -3.59 -6.05 26.06
N GLY A 148 -3.60 -5.74 27.36
CA GLY A 148 -3.62 -4.36 27.86
C GLY A 148 -2.37 -3.57 27.50
N GLU A 149 -1.19 -4.17 27.63
CA GLU A 149 0.08 -3.55 27.23
C GLU A 149 0.17 -3.34 25.71
N MET A 150 -0.28 -4.33 24.95
CA MET A 150 -0.29 -4.28 23.50
C MET A 150 -1.25 -3.22 22.95
N ILE A 151 -2.43 -3.05 23.55
CA ILE A 151 -3.37 -1.97 23.22
C ILE A 151 -2.74 -0.61 23.52
N LEU A 152 -2.07 -0.46 24.65
CA LEU A 152 -1.39 0.77 25.03
C LEU A 152 -0.28 1.12 24.02
N HIS A 153 0.58 0.16 23.69
CA HIS A 153 1.63 0.36 22.69
C HIS A 153 1.05 0.68 21.30
N GLY A 154 0.01 -0.03 20.86
CA GLY A 154 -0.69 0.24 19.61
C GLY A 154 -1.32 1.64 19.58
N GLY A 155 -1.93 2.06 20.70
CA GLY A 155 -2.50 3.40 20.86
C GLY A 155 -1.44 4.50 20.82
N ILE A 156 -0.30 4.30 21.48
CA ILE A 156 0.83 5.25 21.44
C ILE A 156 1.37 5.38 20.03
N ILE A 157 1.58 4.26 19.32
CA ILE A 157 2.08 4.27 17.94
C ILE A 157 1.06 4.96 17.02
N ALA A 158 -0.23 4.66 17.15
CA ALA A 158 -1.28 5.34 16.39
C ALA A 158 -1.26 6.85 16.63
N ALA A 159 -1.19 7.29 17.89
CA ALA A 159 -1.11 8.70 18.25
C ALA A 159 0.14 9.37 17.65
N VAL A 160 1.30 8.72 17.72
CA VAL A 160 2.56 9.25 17.13
C VAL A 160 2.42 9.40 15.61
N VAL A 161 1.87 8.41 14.92
CA VAL A 161 1.66 8.46 13.46
C VAL A 161 0.72 9.60 13.08
N ILE A 162 -0.39 9.76 13.81
CA ILE A 162 -1.37 10.85 13.59
C ILE A 162 -0.73 12.21 13.82
N LEU A 163 0.00 12.36 14.93
CA LEU A 163 0.67 13.63 15.28
C LEU A 163 1.79 13.97 14.27
N LEU A 164 2.58 13.00 13.86
CA LEU A 164 3.62 13.19 12.85
C LEU A 164 3.03 13.64 11.51
N ARG A 165 1.93 13.03 11.10
CA ARG A 165 1.22 13.42 9.89
C ARG A 165 0.63 14.82 10.00
N LEU A 166 -0.01 15.15 11.12
CA LEU A 166 -0.54 16.48 11.39
C LEU A 166 0.59 17.52 11.35
N ALA A 167 1.70 17.25 12.05
CA ALA A 167 2.87 18.12 12.05
C ALA A 167 3.40 18.36 10.64
N TRP A 168 3.46 17.32 9.80
CA TRP A 168 3.87 17.44 8.39
C TRP A 168 2.93 18.33 7.58
N MET A 169 1.61 18.14 7.73
CA MET A 169 0.60 18.96 7.04
C MET A 169 0.65 20.43 7.50
N VAL A 170 0.81 20.67 8.81
CA VAL A 170 0.98 22.01 9.36
C VAL A 170 2.28 22.67 8.85
N LEU A 171 3.36 21.90 8.73
CA LEU A 171 4.63 22.38 8.17
C LEU A 171 4.46 22.83 6.71
N ILE A 172 3.70 22.12 5.90
CA ILE A 172 3.38 22.51 4.52
C ILE A 172 2.59 23.82 4.50
N VAL A 173 1.59 23.97 5.37
CA VAL A 173 0.82 25.23 5.49
C VAL A 173 1.75 26.39 5.87
N ALA A 174 2.61 26.19 6.87
CA ALA A 174 3.56 27.20 7.30
C ALA A 174 4.55 27.58 6.17
N PHE A 175 5.03 26.60 5.43
CA PHE A 175 5.92 26.82 4.29
C PHE A 175 5.25 27.60 3.15
N ASN A 176 3.98 27.27 2.85
CA ASN A 176 3.17 28.02 1.87
C ASN A 176 2.96 29.49 2.29
N HIS A 177 2.73 29.75 3.58
CA HIS A 177 2.61 31.09 4.14
C HIS A 177 3.90 31.90 3.99
N VAL A 178 5.06 31.28 4.28
CA VAL A 178 6.38 31.95 4.21
C VAL A 178 6.75 32.26 2.75
N LYS A 179 6.52 31.32 1.82
CA LYS A 179 6.86 31.51 0.39
C LYS A 179 5.84 32.29 -0.42
N LYS A 180 4.68 32.68 0.16
CA LYS A 180 3.52 33.25 -0.56
C LYS A 180 3.13 32.46 -1.84
N SER A 181 3.47 31.19 -1.87
CA SER A 181 3.20 30.27 -2.98
C SER A 181 2.02 29.39 -2.60
N GLN A 182 0.98 29.39 -3.40
CA GLN A 182 -0.19 28.51 -3.21
C GLN A 182 -0.08 27.22 -4.05
N SER A 183 1.14 26.78 -4.34
CA SER A 183 1.37 25.63 -5.23
C SER A 183 1.19 24.27 -4.55
N MET A 184 1.22 24.21 -3.21
CA MET A 184 1.05 22.96 -2.47
C MET A 184 -0.21 23.00 -1.61
N THR A 185 -0.99 21.93 -1.62
CA THR A 185 -2.08 21.65 -0.67
C THR A 185 -1.52 20.94 0.57
N PRO A 186 -1.96 21.21 1.80
CA PRO A 186 -3.08 22.08 2.21
C PRO A 186 -2.73 23.57 2.26
N ARG A 187 -3.75 24.42 2.05
CA ARG A 187 -3.61 25.89 2.09
C ARG A 187 -4.00 26.51 3.42
N SER A 188 -4.83 25.82 4.19
CA SER A 188 -5.33 26.25 5.48
C SER A 188 -5.14 25.17 6.55
N LEU A 189 -5.18 25.57 7.83
CA LEU A 189 -5.16 24.60 8.94
C LEU A 189 -6.37 23.67 8.94
N GLY A 190 -7.55 24.16 8.50
CA GLY A 190 -8.74 23.33 8.34
C GLY A 190 -8.55 22.25 7.29
N GLU A 191 -8.01 22.58 6.12
CA GLU A 191 -7.65 21.62 5.10
C GLU A 191 -6.60 20.61 5.59
N ALA A 192 -5.61 21.08 6.35
CA ALA A 192 -4.58 20.21 6.94
C ALA A 192 -5.20 19.17 7.89
N LEU A 193 -6.16 19.58 8.73
CA LEU A 193 -6.89 18.69 9.62
C LEU A 193 -7.70 17.67 8.84
N VAL A 194 -8.50 18.09 7.87
CA VAL A 194 -9.31 17.20 7.02
C VAL A 194 -8.42 16.23 6.25
N MET A 195 -7.32 16.68 5.65
CA MET A 195 -6.38 15.82 4.94
C MET A 195 -5.63 14.85 5.86
N THR A 196 -5.35 15.26 7.10
CA THR A 196 -4.78 14.35 8.11
C THR A 196 -5.79 13.26 8.44
N TRP A 197 -7.04 13.63 8.65
CA TRP A 197 -8.12 12.73 9.04
C TRP A 197 -8.51 11.76 7.90
N SER A 198 -8.81 12.28 6.71
CA SER A 198 -9.27 11.46 5.56
C SER A 198 -8.19 10.57 4.95
N GLY A 199 -6.93 10.80 5.25
CA GLY A 199 -5.81 10.06 4.66
C GLY A 199 -5.36 8.82 5.44
N MET A 200 -6.02 8.49 6.55
CA MET A 200 -5.65 7.36 7.41
C MET A 200 -6.34 6.07 6.95
N ARG A 201 -5.82 5.46 5.88
CA ARG A 201 -6.25 4.12 5.43
C ARG A 201 -5.11 3.13 5.65
N GLY A 202 -5.33 2.10 6.46
CA GLY A 202 -4.29 1.19 6.94
C GLY A 202 -4.32 -0.23 6.35
N LEU A 203 -5.11 -0.51 5.30
CA LEU A 203 -5.18 -1.86 4.70
C LEU A 203 -3.81 -2.34 4.20
N VAL A 204 -3.02 -1.46 3.59
CA VAL A 204 -1.67 -1.76 3.13
C VAL A 204 -0.75 -2.10 4.31
N THR A 205 -0.85 -1.38 5.42
CA THR A 205 -0.05 -1.63 6.63
C THR A 205 -0.32 -3.03 7.20
N LEU A 206 -1.59 -3.44 7.23
CA LEU A 206 -1.95 -4.77 7.69
C LEU A 206 -1.49 -5.86 6.71
N ALA A 207 -1.67 -5.65 5.41
CA ALA A 207 -1.19 -6.57 4.38
C ALA A 207 0.33 -6.78 4.49
N LEU A 208 1.10 -5.71 4.73
CA LEU A 208 2.54 -5.77 4.98
C LEU A 208 2.87 -6.52 6.28
N ALA A 209 2.14 -6.28 7.36
CA ALA A 209 2.34 -6.99 8.60
C ALA A 209 2.04 -8.50 8.45
N LEU A 210 1.02 -8.86 7.68
CA LEU A 210 0.68 -10.26 7.36
C LEU A 210 1.74 -10.94 6.47
N SER A 211 2.43 -10.19 5.62
CA SER A 211 3.51 -10.73 4.77
C SER A 211 4.80 -11.06 5.52
N LEU A 212 4.90 -10.72 6.81
CA LEU A 212 6.05 -11.09 7.62
C LEU A 212 6.18 -12.62 7.72
N PRO A 213 7.40 -13.19 7.57
CA PRO A 213 7.64 -14.62 7.70
C PRO A 213 7.15 -15.16 9.04
N ALA A 214 6.50 -16.33 9.02
CA ALA A 214 6.02 -16.98 10.23
C ALA A 214 7.17 -17.55 11.08
N GLU A 215 8.26 -17.96 10.42
CA GLU A 215 9.44 -18.57 11.05
C GLU A 215 10.59 -17.55 11.09
N GLY A 216 11.28 -17.51 12.22
CA GLY A 216 12.47 -16.66 12.41
C GLY A 216 12.19 -15.22 12.85
N PHE A 217 10.94 -14.77 12.90
CA PHE A 217 10.59 -13.41 13.33
C PHE A 217 9.88 -13.42 14.69
N GLY A 218 10.66 -13.38 15.79
CA GLY A 218 10.17 -13.52 17.15
C GLY A 218 9.11 -12.48 17.59
N PHE A 219 9.04 -11.34 16.88
CA PHE A 219 8.10 -10.24 17.16
C PHE A 219 6.92 -10.17 16.19
N ARG A 220 6.70 -11.18 15.33
CA ARG A 220 5.63 -11.16 14.33
C ARG A 220 4.25 -10.94 14.93
N SER A 221 3.93 -11.65 16.02
CA SER A 221 2.65 -11.51 16.71
C SER A 221 2.44 -10.10 17.27
N GLU A 222 3.48 -9.51 17.85
CA GLU A 222 3.42 -8.15 18.39
C GLU A 222 3.21 -7.12 17.29
N VAL A 223 3.92 -7.23 16.17
CA VAL A 223 3.76 -6.35 15.00
C VAL A 223 2.35 -6.47 14.42
N LEU A 224 1.81 -7.68 14.31
CA LEU A 224 0.44 -7.91 13.83
C LEU A 224 -0.61 -7.29 14.76
N VAL A 225 -0.45 -7.43 16.07
CA VAL A 225 -1.34 -6.82 17.08
C VAL A 225 -1.30 -5.30 16.95
N ILE A 226 -0.10 -4.72 16.94
CA ILE A 226 0.09 -3.27 16.84
C ILE A 226 -0.49 -2.74 15.52
N ALA A 227 -0.20 -3.39 14.39
CA ALA A 227 -0.73 -2.98 13.08
C ALA A 227 -2.26 -3.05 13.04
N THR A 228 -2.84 -4.11 13.62
CA THR A 228 -4.30 -4.28 13.72
C THR A 228 -4.92 -3.20 14.61
N MET A 229 -4.31 -2.89 15.76
CA MET A 229 -4.79 -1.83 16.65
C MET A 229 -4.70 -0.45 16.01
N VAL A 230 -3.58 -0.12 15.37
CA VAL A 230 -3.43 1.14 14.61
C VAL A 230 -4.50 1.25 13.53
N LEU A 231 -4.75 0.16 12.81
CA LEU A 231 -5.80 0.11 11.79
C LEU A 231 -7.19 0.36 12.39
N LEU A 232 -7.55 -0.35 13.47
CA LEU A 232 -8.84 -0.17 14.15
C LEU A 232 -9.03 1.25 14.67
N PHE A 233 -8.02 1.84 15.30
CA PHE A 233 -8.07 3.23 15.74
C PHE A 233 -8.27 4.20 14.58
N THR A 234 -7.54 4.01 13.48
CA THR A 234 -7.66 4.91 12.32
C THR A 234 -8.99 4.77 11.59
N ILE A 235 -9.54 3.56 11.50
CA ILE A 235 -10.88 3.33 10.91
C ILE A 235 -11.97 3.88 11.84
N CYS A 236 -11.88 3.65 13.14
CA CYS A 236 -12.86 4.15 14.11
C CYS A 236 -12.92 5.68 14.09
N LEU A 237 -11.76 6.35 14.00
CA LEU A 237 -11.69 7.80 13.85
C LEU A 237 -12.28 8.29 12.52
N LEU A 238 -12.14 7.55 11.43
CA LEU A 238 -12.72 7.90 10.14
C LEU A 238 -14.26 7.80 10.17
N TYR A 239 -14.77 6.71 10.75
CA TYR A 239 -16.22 6.46 10.81
C TYR A 239 -16.97 7.47 11.69
N THR A 240 -16.34 7.97 12.76
CA THR A 240 -16.93 9.01 13.60
C THR A 240 -17.04 10.36 12.88
N SER A 241 -16.26 10.60 11.84
CA SER A 241 -16.34 11.81 11.02
C SER A 241 -17.51 11.77 10.04
N ASP A 242 -17.74 10.62 9.38
CA ASP A 242 -18.85 10.46 8.43
C ASP A 242 -20.22 10.52 9.13
N ALA A 243 -20.30 10.04 10.38
CA ALA A 243 -21.52 10.10 11.19
C ALA A 243 -21.84 11.50 11.75
N ALA A 244 -20.92 12.44 11.67
CA ALA A 244 -21.12 13.82 12.12
C ALA A 244 -21.62 14.74 11.00
N ASP A 245 -21.59 14.29 9.75
CA ASP A 245 -22.02 15.04 8.56
C ASP A 245 -23.44 14.62 8.07
N GLU A 246 -24.09 13.61 8.70
CA GLU A 246 -25.50 13.27 8.56
C GLU A 246 -26.38 13.94 9.65
#